data_b302bb09372855ce2813a1f717900329
#
_entry.id   b302bb09372855ce2813a1f717900329
#
_cell.length_a   1.000
_cell.length_b   1.000
_cell.length_c   1.000
_cell.angle_alpha   90.00
_cell.angle_beta   90.00
_cell.angle_gamma   90.00
#
_symmetry.space_group_name_H-M   'P 1'
#
loop_
_entity.id
_entity.type
_entity.pdbx_description
1 polymer ?
#
loop_
_entity_poly.entity_id
_entity_poly.type
_entity_poly.pdbx_seq_one_letter_code
_entity_poly.pdbx_strand_id
1 'polypeptide(L)'
;RKLPAIFLDRDGVINKEYSNKHYQNPKQINEGAISAVKKINENGFLSVMVTNQPAIAKGIVTLDKVKSDHKRLEYQFGLKGAYFDRIYFCPYHPDKGFKGEVKKFKKKSSWRKPDNGMFLQAIKDLNIDIKNSYMIGNSSADYYAAKKTGIKCLIIGTKFKIKEAKNYKSLYDATNSII
;
A
#
# COMPACT_ATOMS: atom_id res chain seq x y z
N ARG A 1 6.42 12.09 20.95
CA ARG A 1 5.92 10.73 21.18
C ARG A 1 5.89 9.96 19.86
N LYS A 2 6.34 8.70 19.85
CA LYS A 2 6.19 7.80 18.71
C LYS A 2 4.76 7.24 18.66
N LEU A 3 4.19 7.13 17.46
CA LEU A 3 2.87 6.53 17.26
C LEU A 3 3.01 5.23 16.44
N PRO A 4 2.24 4.19 16.76
CA PRO A 4 2.21 3.00 15.93
C PRO A 4 1.50 3.30 14.60
N ALA A 5 1.85 2.56 13.55
CA ALA A 5 1.25 2.68 12.24
C ALA A 5 0.72 1.34 11.73
N ILE A 6 -0.34 1.38 10.94
CA ILE A 6 -0.73 0.30 10.05
C ILE A 6 -0.42 0.74 8.63
N PHE A 7 0.59 0.09 8.06
CA PHE A 7 0.95 0.25 6.65
C PHE A 7 0.01 -0.59 5.79
N LEU A 8 -0.42 -0.03 4.68
CA LEU A 8 -1.44 -0.61 3.81
C LEU A 8 -0.94 -0.63 2.37
N ASP A 9 -0.99 -1.79 1.71
CA ASP A 9 -0.89 -1.81 0.26
C ASP A 9 -2.18 -1.26 -0.37
N ARG A 10 -2.13 -0.83 -1.62
CA ARG A 10 -3.28 -0.28 -2.32
C ARG A 10 -4.03 -1.35 -3.09
N ASP A 11 -3.42 -1.87 -4.16
CA ASP A 11 -4.08 -2.78 -5.09
C ASP A 11 -4.29 -4.16 -4.46
N GLY A 12 -5.53 -4.61 -4.42
CA GLY A 12 -5.92 -5.86 -3.76
C GLY A 12 -6.15 -5.74 -2.24
N VAL A 13 -5.91 -4.57 -1.65
CA VAL A 13 -6.14 -4.28 -0.22
C VAL A 13 -7.14 -3.13 -0.05
N ILE A 14 -6.79 -1.93 -0.47
CA ILE A 14 -7.66 -0.73 -0.43
C ILE A 14 -8.68 -0.75 -1.57
N ASN A 15 -8.23 -1.06 -2.79
CA ASN A 15 -9.05 -1.16 -3.98
C ASN A 15 -8.81 -2.47 -4.72
N LYS A 16 -9.69 -2.79 -5.65
CA LYS A 16 -9.53 -3.97 -6.51
C LYS A 16 -8.25 -3.87 -7.32
N GLU A 17 -7.63 -5.03 -7.58
CA GLU A 17 -6.55 -5.14 -8.55
C GLU A 17 -7.08 -4.93 -9.97
N TYR A 18 -6.26 -4.31 -10.81
CA TYR A 18 -6.57 -4.07 -12.23
C TYR A 18 -5.46 -4.65 -13.10
N SER A 19 -5.86 -5.34 -14.18
CA SER A 19 -4.94 -5.68 -15.25
C SER A 19 -4.45 -4.44 -15.98
N ASN A 20 -3.35 -4.54 -16.72
CA ASN A 20 -2.82 -3.43 -17.52
C ASN A 20 -3.89 -2.82 -18.46
N LYS A 21 -4.74 -3.64 -19.04
CA LYS A 21 -5.85 -3.21 -19.94
C LYS A 21 -6.85 -2.29 -19.24
N HIS A 22 -7.11 -2.51 -17.95
CA HIS A 22 -8.11 -1.79 -17.18
C HIS A 22 -7.51 -0.83 -16.15
N TYR A 23 -6.20 -0.64 -16.18
CA TYR A 23 -5.49 0.16 -15.16
C TYR A 23 -5.93 1.64 -15.12
N GLN A 24 -6.38 2.17 -16.25
CA GLN A 24 -6.90 3.54 -16.37
C GLN A 24 -8.29 3.73 -15.76
N ASN A 25 -9.01 2.64 -15.48
CA ASN A 25 -10.36 2.71 -14.92
C ASN A 25 -10.34 3.33 -13.52
N PRO A 26 -11.43 3.99 -13.10
CA PRO A 26 -11.59 4.46 -11.72
C PRO A 26 -11.40 3.33 -10.72
N LYS A 27 -10.65 3.59 -9.65
CA LYS A 27 -10.34 2.58 -8.64
C LYS A 27 -11.59 2.26 -7.82
N GLN A 28 -12.02 1.01 -7.85
CA GLN A 28 -13.13 0.51 -7.04
C GLN A 28 -12.61 0.13 -5.66
N ILE A 29 -13.09 0.82 -4.63
CA ILE A 29 -12.74 0.55 -3.23
C ILE A 29 -13.27 -0.82 -2.83
N ASN A 30 -12.44 -1.63 -2.15
CA ASN A 30 -12.87 -2.92 -1.61
C ASN A 30 -13.88 -2.72 -0.49
N GLU A 31 -14.82 -3.67 -0.41
CA GLU A 31 -15.80 -3.69 0.69
C GLU A 31 -15.09 -3.70 2.05
N GLY A 32 -15.59 -2.88 2.98
CA GLY A 32 -15.02 -2.76 4.32
C GLY A 32 -13.70 -1.96 4.42
N ALA A 33 -13.08 -1.54 3.30
CA ALA A 33 -11.79 -0.84 3.37
C ALA A 33 -11.91 0.52 4.04
N ILE A 34 -12.95 1.29 3.76
CA ILE A 34 -13.18 2.59 4.40
C ILE A 34 -13.40 2.42 5.90
N SER A 35 -14.24 1.46 6.30
CA SER A 35 -14.51 1.16 7.72
C SER A 35 -13.25 0.71 8.45
N ALA A 36 -12.40 -0.08 7.79
CA ALA A 36 -11.12 -0.50 8.35
C ALA A 36 -10.18 0.69 8.60
N VAL A 37 -10.00 1.57 7.62
CA VAL A 37 -9.14 2.75 7.77
C VAL A 37 -9.69 3.70 8.83
N LYS A 38 -11.02 3.91 8.87
CA LYS A 38 -11.66 4.70 9.92
C LYS A 38 -11.36 4.13 11.31
N LYS A 39 -11.48 2.81 11.47
CA LYS A 39 -11.15 2.13 12.73
C LYS A 39 -9.68 2.31 13.12
N ILE A 40 -8.74 2.25 12.15
CA ILE A 40 -7.32 2.55 12.36
C ILE A 40 -7.16 3.96 12.93
N ASN A 41 -7.79 4.96 12.28
CA ASN A 41 -7.71 6.36 12.69
C ASN A 41 -8.26 6.58 14.11
N GLU A 42 -9.38 5.93 14.46
CA GLU A 42 -10.05 6.09 15.76
C GLU A 42 -9.33 5.40 16.92
N ASN A 43 -8.42 4.46 16.64
CA ASN A 43 -7.72 3.67 17.65
C ASN A 43 -6.22 4.03 17.83
N GLY A 44 -5.83 5.23 17.42
CA GLY A 44 -4.52 5.79 17.72
C GLY A 44 -3.38 5.26 16.84
N PHE A 45 -3.69 4.60 15.73
CA PHE A 45 -2.72 4.21 14.72
C PHE A 45 -2.66 5.23 13.58
N LEU A 46 -1.46 5.46 13.07
CA LEU A 46 -1.29 6.14 11.79
C LEU A 46 -1.68 5.18 10.66
N SER A 47 -2.40 5.69 9.67
CA SER A 47 -2.75 4.96 8.45
C SER A 47 -1.82 5.39 7.31
N VAL A 48 -0.96 4.50 6.84
CA VAL A 48 0.08 4.83 5.86
C VAL A 48 -0.01 3.89 4.66
N MET A 49 -0.33 4.43 3.50
CA MET A 49 -0.32 3.64 2.26
C MET A 49 1.08 3.55 1.70
N VAL A 50 1.50 2.33 1.32
CA VAL A 50 2.80 2.05 0.67
C VAL A 50 2.57 1.12 -0.52
N THR A 51 2.68 1.63 -1.74
CA THR A 51 2.26 0.91 -2.94
C THR A 51 3.27 0.97 -4.08
N ASN A 52 3.56 -0.17 -4.71
CA ASN A 52 4.27 -0.22 -5.98
C ASN A 52 3.31 0.16 -7.12
N GLN A 53 3.74 1.07 -7.99
CA GLN A 53 2.98 1.50 -9.16
C GLN A 53 3.83 1.40 -10.44
N PRO A 54 4.23 0.18 -10.85
CA PRO A 54 5.12 -0.04 -11.98
C PRO A 54 4.50 0.33 -13.33
N ALA A 55 3.18 0.47 -13.39
CA ALA A 55 2.46 0.89 -14.59
C ALA A 55 2.94 2.27 -15.12
N ILE A 56 3.47 3.13 -14.22
CA ILE A 56 4.06 4.41 -14.61
C ILE A 56 5.33 4.17 -15.45
N ALA A 57 6.24 3.34 -14.97
CA ALA A 57 7.47 3.02 -15.69
C ALA A 57 7.20 2.28 -17.00
N LYS A 58 6.15 1.48 -17.05
CA LYS A 58 5.73 0.72 -18.25
C LYS A 58 4.98 1.57 -19.27
N GLY A 59 4.70 2.84 -18.96
CA GLY A 59 3.96 3.74 -19.87
C GLY A 59 2.46 3.44 -19.98
N ILE A 60 1.90 2.65 -19.07
CA ILE A 60 0.47 2.28 -19.05
C ILE A 60 -0.37 3.41 -18.48
N VAL A 61 0.20 4.15 -17.52
CA VAL A 61 -0.46 5.27 -16.83
C VAL A 61 0.56 6.38 -16.57
N THR A 62 0.11 7.62 -16.53
CA THR A 62 0.99 8.75 -16.18
C THR A 62 1.16 8.89 -14.66
N LEU A 63 2.24 9.53 -14.25
CA LEU A 63 2.48 9.90 -12.85
C LEU A 63 1.32 10.77 -12.32
N ASP A 64 0.87 11.74 -13.10
CA ASP A 64 -0.22 12.65 -12.72
C ASP A 64 -1.55 11.91 -12.55
N LYS A 65 -1.81 10.91 -13.39
CA LYS A 65 -3.01 10.07 -13.25
C LYS A 65 -2.99 9.29 -11.94
N VAL A 66 -1.86 8.69 -11.55
CA VAL A 66 -1.72 7.98 -10.27
C VAL A 66 -1.90 8.93 -9.08
N LYS A 67 -1.32 10.12 -9.14
CA LYS A 67 -1.53 11.15 -8.10
C LYS A 67 -3.00 11.58 -8.01
N SER A 68 -3.66 11.74 -9.14
CA SER A 68 -5.10 12.05 -9.20
C SER A 68 -5.96 10.93 -8.62
N ASP A 69 -5.63 9.67 -8.93
CA ASP A 69 -6.32 8.49 -8.36
C ASP A 69 -6.18 8.46 -6.82
N HIS A 70 -4.99 8.79 -6.29
CA HIS A 70 -4.77 8.87 -4.84
C HIS A 70 -5.60 9.98 -4.20
N LYS A 71 -5.65 11.17 -4.80
CA LYS A 71 -6.52 12.28 -4.31
C LYS A 71 -8.00 11.90 -4.31
N ARG A 72 -8.43 11.17 -5.34
CA ARG A 72 -9.80 10.67 -5.42
C ARG A 72 -10.10 9.67 -4.30
N LEU A 73 -9.18 8.75 -4.02
CA LEU A 73 -9.30 7.83 -2.88
C LEU A 73 -9.38 8.58 -1.56
N GLU A 74 -8.49 9.53 -1.31
CA GLU A 74 -8.51 10.37 -0.11
C GLU A 74 -9.87 11.09 0.06
N TYR A 75 -10.40 11.64 -1.02
CA TYR A 75 -11.72 12.29 -1.02
C TYR A 75 -12.85 11.30 -0.67
N GLN A 76 -12.88 10.12 -1.32
CA GLN A 76 -13.91 9.11 -1.06
C GLN A 76 -13.86 8.58 0.38
N PHE A 77 -12.66 8.37 0.94
CA PHE A 77 -12.48 8.00 2.34
C PHE A 77 -12.91 9.13 3.27
N GLY A 78 -12.52 10.38 2.97
CA GLY A 78 -12.88 11.58 3.75
C GLY A 78 -14.39 11.81 3.86
N LEU A 79 -15.16 11.53 2.82
CA LEU A 79 -16.63 11.59 2.85
C LEU A 79 -17.26 10.67 3.93
N LYS A 80 -16.54 9.64 4.36
CA LYS A 80 -16.96 8.69 5.40
C LYS A 80 -16.18 8.86 6.71
N GLY A 81 -15.40 9.91 6.83
CA GLY A 81 -14.63 10.23 8.04
C GLY A 81 -13.39 9.35 8.24
N ALA A 82 -12.86 8.77 7.17
CA ALA A 82 -11.60 8.04 7.17
C ALA A 82 -10.53 8.81 6.39
N TYR A 83 -9.26 8.64 6.75
CA TYR A 83 -8.16 9.34 6.09
C TYR A 83 -6.87 8.51 6.11
N PHE A 84 -5.96 8.83 5.18
CA PHE A 84 -4.57 8.37 5.20
C PHE A 84 -3.68 9.48 5.73
N ASP A 85 -2.84 9.18 6.73
CA ASP A 85 -1.86 10.15 7.25
C ASP A 85 -0.80 10.48 6.19
N ARG A 86 -0.39 9.47 5.41
CA ARG A 86 0.50 9.62 4.24
C ARG A 86 0.27 8.53 3.21
N ILE A 87 0.57 8.87 1.97
CA ILE A 87 0.60 7.95 0.82
C ILE A 87 1.98 8.00 0.20
N TYR A 88 2.67 6.85 0.17
CA TYR A 88 3.93 6.66 -0.53
C TYR A 88 3.73 5.68 -1.68
N PHE A 89 4.26 6.00 -2.85
CA PHE A 89 4.22 5.09 -3.98
C PHE A 89 5.53 5.07 -4.74
N CYS A 90 5.88 3.91 -5.31
CA CYS A 90 7.07 3.72 -6.11
C CYS A 90 6.70 3.65 -7.60
N PRO A 91 7.11 4.64 -8.43
CA PRO A 91 6.84 4.64 -9.86
C PRO A 91 7.86 3.81 -10.65
N TYR A 92 8.92 3.32 -10.01
CA TYR A 92 10.06 2.69 -10.68
C TYR A 92 9.86 1.21 -10.93
N HIS A 93 10.40 0.73 -12.06
CA HIS A 93 10.51 -0.69 -12.40
C HIS A 93 11.79 -0.93 -13.20
N PRO A 94 12.64 -1.91 -12.83
CA PRO A 94 13.94 -2.11 -13.47
C PRO A 94 13.86 -2.79 -14.83
N ASP A 95 12.85 -3.60 -15.08
CA ASP A 95 12.75 -4.40 -16.31
C ASP A 95 12.46 -3.51 -17.53
N LYS A 96 13.06 -3.85 -18.65
CA LYS A 96 12.98 -3.14 -19.93
C LYS A 96 12.17 -3.95 -20.95
N GLY A 97 11.82 -3.31 -22.07
CA GLY A 97 11.16 -3.99 -23.20
C GLY A 97 9.64 -3.83 -23.23
N PHE A 98 9.06 -2.96 -22.44
CA PHE A 98 7.65 -2.62 -22.53
C PHE A 98 7.42 -1.54 -23.58
N LYS A 99 6.46 -1.78 -24.49
CA LYS A 99 6.06 -0.77 -25.47
C LYS A 99 5.56 0.49 -24.76
N GLY A 100 6.14 1.65 -25.08
CA GLY A 100 5.76 2.92 -24.46
C GLY A 100 6.39 3.18 -23.09
N GLU A 101 7.37 2.39 -22.67
CA GLU A 101 8.06 2.57 -21.40
C GLU A 101 8.69 3.97 -21.23
N VAL A 102 8.71 4.46 -20.00
CA VAL A 102 9.23 5.78 -19.64
C VAL A 102 10.61 5.65 -19.03
N LYS A 103 11.65 5.97 -19.81
CA LYS A 103 13.07 5.76 -19.46
C LYS A 103 13.47 6.27 -18.07
N LYS A 104 13.01 7.45 -17.65
CA LYS A 104 13.35 8.06 -16.34
C LYS A 104 12.87 7.22 -15.15
N PHE A 105 11.87 6.37 -15.33
CA PHE A 105 11.35 5.48 -14.29
C PHE A 105 11.87 4.04 -14.41
N LYS A 106 12.65 3.73 -15.43
CA LYS A 106 13.23 2.41 -15.68
C LYS A 106 14.55 2.23 -14.92
N LYS A 107 14.44 2.03 -13.61
CA LYS A 107 15.59 1.83 -12.72
C LYS A 107 15.21 1.03 -11.49
N LYS A 108 16.24 0.43 -10.86
CA LYS A 108 16.10 -0.11 -9.49
C LYS A 108 15.85 1.03 -8.51
N SER A 109 15.08 0.77 -7.48
CA SER A 109 14.79 1.72 -6.41
C SER A 109 14.57 0.98 -5.10
N SER A 110 15.15 1.48 -4.03
CA SER A 110 14.90 1.00 -2.67
C SER A 110 13.45 1.24 -2.20
N TRP A 111 12.71 2.10 -2.90
CA TRP A 111 11.29 2.33 -2.63
C TRP A 111 10.40 1.21 -3.15
N ARG A 112 10.89 0.42 -4.11
CA ARG A 112 10.11 -0.69 -4.67
C ARG A 112 10.12 -1.88 -3.71
N LYS A 113 8.95 -2.24 -3.16
CA LYS A 113 8.79 -3.51 -2.41
C LYS A 113 9.18 -4.69 -3.32
N PRO A 114 9.95 -5.68 -2.87
CA PRO A 114 10.23 -6.08 -1.47
C PRO A 114 11.30 -5.28 -0.72
N ASP A 115 11.87 -4.22 -1.29
CA ASP A 115 12.68 -3.28 -0.52
C ASP A 115 11.80 -2.40 0.39
N ASN A 116 12.43 -1.77 1.40
CA ASN A 116 11.70 -1.09 2.46
C ASN A 116 11.86 0.44 2.48
N GLY A 117 12.31 1.04 1.37
CA GLY A 117 12.58 2.48 1.33
C GLY A 117 11.37 3.36 1.65
N MET A 118 10.16 2.98 1.20
CA MET A 118 8.93 3.70 1.54
C MET A 118 8.62 3.63 3.04
N PHE A 119 8.86 2.47 3.66
CA PHE A 119 8.68 2.30 5.11
C PHE A 119 9.66 3.17 5.91
N LEU A 120 10.94 3.16 5.53
CA LEU A 120 11.97 3.97 6.21
C LEU A 120 11.68 5.47 6.08
N GLN A 121 11.20 5.91 4.92
CA GLN A 121 10.79 7.30 4.74
C GLN A 121 9.60 7.66 5.63
N ALA A 122 8.58 6.81 5.67
CA ALA A 122 7.41 7.03 6.53
C ALA A 122 7.78 7.08 8.02
N ILE A 123 8.66 6.16 8.47
CA ILE A 123 9.15 6.12 9.85
C ILE A 123 9.85 7.42 10.24
N LYS A 124 10.67 7.97 9.32
CA LYS A 124 11.35 9.25 9.51
C LYS A 124 10.37 10.42 9.55
N ASP A 125 9.47 10.49 8.56
CA ASP A 125 8.54 11.62 8.40
C ASP A 125 7.50 11.72 9.52
N LEU A 126 7.05 10.58 10.03
CA LEU A 126 5.93 10.47 10.96
C LEU A 126 6.34 10.01 12.37
N ASN A 127 7.63 9.82 12.62
CA ASN A 127 8.15 9.33 13.90
C ASN A 127 7.45 8.06 14.40
N ILE A 128 7.43 7.02 13.56
CA ILE A 128 6.66 5.79 13.79
C ILE A 128 7.31 4.87 14.83
N ASP A 129 6.49 4.28 15.69
CA ASP A 129 6.87 3.17 16.58
C ASP A 129 6.83 1.84 15.82
N ILE A 130 7.99 1.39 15.35
CA ILE A 130 8.12 0.17 14.55
C ILE A 130 7.61 -1.07 15.30
N LYS A 131 7.92 -1.19 16.60
CA LYS A 131 7.60 -2.39 17.40
C LYS A 131 6.10 -2.67 17.49
N ASN A 132 5.30 -1.61 17.51
CA ASN A 132 3.86 -1.68 17.64
C ASN A 132 3.13 -1.44 16.31
N SER A 133 3.86 -1.48 15.20
CA SER A 133 3.32 -1.26 13.85
C SER A 133 3.09 -2.56 13.08
N TYR A 134 2.21 -2.48 12.09
CA TYR A 134 1.82 -3.61 11.26
C TYR A 134 1.83 -3.23 9.78
N MET A 135 1.99 -4.23 8.90
CA MET A 135 1.73 -4.13 7.47
C MET A 135 0.56 -5.04 7.12
N ILE A 136 -0.38 -4.54 6.33
CA ILE A 136 -1.44 -5.35 5.72
C ILE A 136 -1.27 -5.27 4.21
N GLY A 137 -0.98 -6.41 3.60
CA GLY A 137 -0.71 -6.55 2.18
C GLY A 137 -1.29 -7.84 1.61
N ASN A 138 -1.06 -8.11 0.33
CA ASN A 138 -1.57 -9.31 -0.34
C ASN A 138 -0.51 -10.08 -1.14
N SER A 139 0.76 -9.69 -1.03
CA SER A 139 1.84 -10.25 -1.84
C SER A 139 3.10 -10.54 -1.04
N SER A 140 4.00 -11.35 -1.63
CA SER A 140 5.33 -11.61 -1.08
C SER A 140 6.15 -10.31 -0.93
N ALA A 141 5.99 -9.37 -1.85
CA ALA A 141 6.68 -8.09 -1.80
C ALA A 141 6.32 -7.29 -0.55
N ASP A 142 5.05 -7.30 -0.15
CA ASP A 142 4.57 -6.67 1.09
C ASP A 142 5.19 -7.33 2.33
N TYR A 143 5.14 -8.66 2.36
CA TYR A 143 5.66 -9.44 3.47
C TYR A 143 7.17 -9.20 3.69
N TYR A 144 7.97 -9.31 2.63
CA TYR A 144 9.42 -9.17 2.76
C TYR A 144 9.86 -7.74 3.06
N ALA A 145 9.17 -6.73 2.51
CA ALA A 145 9.43 -5.33 2.87
C ALA A 145 9.12 -5.05 4.35
N ALA A 146 8.00 -5.56 4.86
CA ALA A 146 7.63 -5.45 6.27
C ALA A 146 8.65 -6.18 7.18
N LYS A 147 9.01 -7.42 6.83
CA LYS A 147 10.02 -8.22 7.56
C LYS A 147 11.37 -7.51 7.63
N LYS A 148 11.82 -6.95 6.52
CA LYS A 148 13.08 -6.17 6.43
C LYS A 148 13.05 -4.93 7.31
N THR A 149 11.86 -4.38 7.57
CA THR A 149 11.66 -3.21 8.44
C THR A 149 11.48 -3.58 9.91
N GLY A 150 11.26 -4.86 10.22
CA GLY A 150 10.95 -5.33 11.57
C GLY A 150 9.47 -5.14 11.96
N ILE A 151 8.59 -5.04 10.97
CA ILE A 151 7.14 -4.86 11.12
C ILE A 151 6.42 -6.18 10.86
N LYS A 152 5.44 -6.52 11.70
CA LYS A 152 4.59 -7.70 11.53
C LYS A 152 3.65 -7.52 10.35
N CYS A 153 3.60 -8.53 9.46
CA CYS A 153 2.75 -8.51 8.27
C CYS A 153 1.54 -9.44 8.41
N LEU A 154 0.36 -8.93 8.04
CA LEU A 154 -0.88 -9.67 7.87
C LEU A 154 -1.20 -9.71 6.37
N ILE A 155 -1.65 -10.87 5.87
CA ILE A 155 -1.86 -11.09 4.44
C ILE A 155 -3.36 -11.14 4.13
N ILE A 156 -3.78 -10.42 3.09
CA ILE A 156 -5.15 -10.49 2.57
C ILE A 156 -5.21 -11.49 1.41
N GLY A 157 -6.25 -12.34 1.44
CA GLY A 157 -6.52 -13.31 0.39
C GLY A 157 -5.63 -14.56 0.47
N THR A 158 -5.57 -15.29 -0.64
CA THR A 158 -4.94 -16.61 -0.70
C THR A 158 -3.84 -16.75 -1.74
N LYS A 159 -3.56 -15.69 -2.50
CA LYS A 159 -2.54 -15.70 -3.56
C LYS A 159 -1.12 -15.90 -3.02
N PHE A 160 -0.86 -15.38 -1.82
CA PHE A 160 0.40 -15.55 -1.13
C PHE A 160 0.15 -16.15 0.26
N LYS A 161 0.91 -17.18 0.59
CA LYS A 161 0.86 -17.85 1.90
C LYS A 161 2.27 -18.11 2.37
N ILE A 162 2.51 -17.85 3.64
CA ILE A 162 3.77 -18.17 4.33
C ILE A 162 3.45 -18.54 5.78
N LYS A 163 4.18 -19.50 6.33
CA LYS A 163 3.92 -20.04 7.68
C LYS A 163 3.93 -18.97 8.78
N GLU A 164 4.78 -17.95 8.62
CA GLU A 164 5.02 -16.89 9.59
C GLU A 164 3.99 -15.77 9.56
N ALA A 165 3.05 -15.77 8.60
CA ALA A 165 2.03 -14.74 8.49
C ALA A 165 0.64 -15.35 8.29
N LYS A 166 -0.35 -14.79 9.00
CA LYS A 166 -1.74 -15.22 8.90
C LYS A 166 -2.43 -14.56 7.70
N ASN A 167 -3.28 -15.34 7.02
CA ASN A 167 -4.14 -14.85 5.94
C ASN A 167 -5.53 -14.49 6.47
N TYR A 168 -6.09 -13.40 5.94
CA TYR A 168 -7.41 -12.86 6.25
C TYR A 168 -8.22 -12.69 4.97
N LYS A 169 -9.54 -12.71 5.08
CA LYS A 169 -10.44 -12.54 3.91
C LYS A 169 -10.43 -11.10 3.39
N SER A 170 -10.33 -10.11 4.27
CA SER A 170 -10.43 -8.70 3.93
C SER A 170 -9.53 -7.82 4.79
N LEU A 171 -9.36 -6.57 4.36
CA LEU A 171 -8.69 -5.54 5.16
C LEU A 171 -9.41 -5.34 6.51
N TYR A 172 -10.75 -5.37 6.50
CA TYR A 172 -11.55 -5.21 7.71
C TYR A 172 -11.27 -6.32 8.74
N ASP A 173 -11.23 -7.59 8.29
CA ASP A 173 -10.94 -8.72 9.17
C ASP A 173 -9.50 -8.65 9.74
N ALA A 174 -8.51 -8.31 8.90
CA ALA A 174 -7.14 -8.13 9.35
C ALA A 174 -7.02 -7.00 10.37
N THR A 175 -7.67 -5.87 10.12
CA THR A 175 -7.70 -4.73 11.05
C THR A 175 -8.32 -5.12 12.39
N ASN A 176 -9.45 -5.82 12.37
CA ASN A 176 -10.11 -6.29 13.60
C ASN A 176 -9.25 -7.25 14.43
N SER A 177 -8.27 -7.91 13.84
CA SER A 177 -7.36 -8.79 14.58
C SER A 177 -6.24 -8.03 15.31
N ILE A 178 -6.05 -6.75 14.97
CA ILE A 178 -5.03 -5.87 15.58
C ILE A 178 -5.65 -4.99 16.66
N ILE A 179 -6.89 -4.49 16.39
CA ILE A 179 -7.57 -3.44 17.19
C ILE A 179 -8.76 -4.01 17.92
#